data_9196c2257cf0b9de68a6427388f0f9e5
#
_entry.id   9196c2257cf0b9de68a6427388f0f9e5
#
_cell.length_a   1.000
_cell.length_b   1.000
_cell.length_c   1.000
_cell.angle_alpha   90.00
_cell.angle_beta   90.00
_cell.angle_gamma   90.00
#
_symmetry.space_group_name_H-M   'P 1'
#
loop_
_entity.id
_entity.type
_entity.pdbx_description
1 polymer ?
#
loop_
_entity_poly.entity_id
_entity_poly.type
_entity_poly.pdbx_seq_one_letter_code
_entity_poly.pdbx_strand_id
1 'polypeptide(L)'
;MADRHNRDLDRKPAPLPEALPVPCVDSHAHLEIVTNTDAESPEVGAVLEEAASVGINRVIQVGYSAEQSEWSVRCAEKWNTKVLAAVA
;
A
#
# COMPACT_ATOMS: atom_id res chain seq x y z
N MET A 1 -5.52 6.58 -26.69
CA MET A 1 -5.31 5.75 -25.49
C MET A 1 -3.85 5.46 -25.26
N ALA A 2 -3.07 5.27 -26.28
CA ALA A 2 -1.62 5.15 -26.14
C ALA A 2 -1.02 6.37 -25.44
N ASP A 3 -1.54 7.54 -25.71
CA ASP A 3 -1.06 8.78 -25.11
C ASP A 3 -1.21 8.79 -23.59
N ARG A 4 -2.31 8.25 -23.09
CA ARG A 4 -2.57 8.19 -21.66
C ARG A 4 -1.56 7.28 -20.98
N HIS A 5 -1.28 6.14 -21.58
CA HIS A 5 -0.31 5.19 -21.07
C HIS A 5 1.09 5.80 -21.04
N ASN A 6 1.47 6.46 -22.13
CA ASN A 6 2.78 7.11 -22.23
C ASN A 6 2.93 8.24 -21.21
N ARG A 7 1.88 8.99 -20.98
CA ARG A 7 1.91 10.05 -19.95
C ARG A 7 2.12 9.50 -18.55
N ASP A 8 1.52 8.34 -18.27
CA ASP A 8 1.69 7.71 -16.96
C ASP A 8 3.12 7.23 -16.76
N LEU A 9 3.78 6.71 -17.80
CA LEU A 9 5.17 6.28 -17.75
C LEU A 9 6.13 7.46 -17.54
N ASP A 10 5.81 8.61 -18.10
CA ASP A 10 6.65 9.81 -17.98
C ASP A 10 6.38 10.61 -16.71
N ARG A 11 5.32 10.27 -16.02
CA ARG A 11 4.89 11.03 -14.87
C ARG A 11 5.74 10.71 -13.66
N LYS A 12 6.24 11.74 -13.00
CA LYS A 12 6.96 11.59 -11.74
C LYS A 12 5.96 11.35 -10.61
N PRO A 13 6.33 10.57 -9.60
CA PRO A 13 5.50 10.45 -8.42
C PRO A 13 5.27 11.81 -7.77
N ALA A 14 4.10 12.01 -7.22
CA ALA A 14 3.84 13.23 -6.46
C ALA A 14 4.77 13.29 -5.25
N PRO A 15 5.21 14.48 -4.84
CA PRO A 15 5.98 14.61 -3.62
C PRO A 15 5.13 14.19 -2.42
N LEU A 16 5.80 13.75 -1.35
CA LEU A 16 5.07 13.40 -0.14
C LEU A 16 4.34 14.62 0.40
N PRO A 17 3.13 14.43 0.90
CA PRO A 17 2.39 15.52 1.52
C PRO A 17 3.03 15.92 2.85
N GLU A 18 2.59 17.05 3.37
CA GLU A 18 2.92 17.44 4.72
C GLU A 18 2.38 16.41 5.70
N ALA A 19 3.14 16.14 6.76
CA ALA A 19 2.74 15.15 7.75
C ALA A 19 1.43 15.52 8.42
N LEU A 20 0.60 14.50 8.66
CA LEU A 20 -0.66 14.68 9.38
C LEU A 20 -0.39 15.10 10.82
N PRO A 21 -1.26 15.93 11.42
CA PRO A 21 -1.05 16.40 12.80
C PRO A 21 -1.23 15.31 13.84
N VAL A 22 -1.92 14.21 13.50
CA VAL A 22 -2.12 13.07 14.39
C VAL A 22 -1.93 11.79 13.58
N PRO A 23 -1.53 10.68 14.24
CA PRO A 23 -1.44 9.39 13.55
C PRO A 23 -2.81 8.96 13.01
N CYS A 24 -2.80 8.44 11.79
CA CYS A 24 -4.02 8.00 11.13
C CYS A 24 -3.86 6.57 10.61
N VAL A 25 -4.99 5.95 10.32
CA VAL A 25 -5.06 4.63 9.70
C VAL A 25 -5.64 4.80 8.31
N ASP A 26 -5.01 4.20 7.31
CA ASP A 26 -5.62 4.06 5.98
C ASP A 26 -6.57 2.87 6.05
N SER A 27 -7.85 3.13 5.96
CA SER A 27 -8.89 2.12 6.17
C SER A 27 -9.16 1.24 4.95
N HIS A 28 -8.55 1.53 3.81
CA HIS A 28 -8.83 0.78 2.58
C HIS A 28 -7.69 0.96 1.58
N ALA A 29 -6.75 0.04 1.58
CA ALA A 29 -5.61 0.10 0.69
C ALA A 29 -5.45 -1.18 -0.12
N HIS A 30 -4.84 -1.07 -1.27
CA HIS A 30 -4.49 -2.17 -2.15
C HIS A 30 -2.99 -2.12 -2.43
N LEU A 31 -2.21 -2.57 -1.46
CA LEU A 31 -0.75 -2.53 -1.55
C LEU A 31 -0.22 -3.40 -2.69
N GLU A 32 -0.92 -4.47 -3.05
CA GLU A 32 -0.54 -5.31 -4.18
C GLU A 32 -0.55 -4.53 -5.50
N ILE A 33 -1.48 -3.60 -5.63
CA ILE A 33 -1.57 -2.76 -6.83
C ILE A 33 -0.49 -1.68 -6.80
N VAL A 34 -0.29 -1.07 -5.64
CA VAL A 34 0.69 0.01 -5.49
C VAL A 34 2.11 -0.47 -5.73
N THR A 35 2.47 -1.62 -5.16
CA THR A 35 3.83 -2.13 -5.23
C THR A 35 4.06 -3.07 -6.41
N ASN A 36 3.02 -3.77 -6.85
CA ASN A 36 3.11 -4.79 -7.90
C ASN A 36 4.21 -5.82 -7.62
N THR A 37 4.31 -6.25 -6.34
CA THR A 37 5.32 -7.20 -5.89
C THR A 37 4.68 -8.25 -4.97
N ASP A 38 5.47 -9.19 -4.50
CA ASP A 38 5.03 -10.15 -3.48
C ASP A 38 4.73 -9.43 -2.16
N ALA A 39 3.83 -10.02 -1.40
CA ALA A 39 3.41 -9.46 -0.11
C ALA A 39 4.58 -9.30 0.87
N GLU A 40 5.61 -10.10 0.72
CA GLU A 40 6.77 -10.11 1.62
C GLU A 40 7.95 -9.33 1.07
N SER A 41 7.78 -8.69 -0.09
CA SER A 41 8.85 -7.92 -0.72
C SER A 41 9.25 -6.70 0.13
N PRO A 42 10.55 -6.39 0.19
CA PRO A 42 11.00 -5.15 0.85
C PRO A 42 10.33 -3.88 0.32
N GLU A 43 9.83 -3.90 -0.92
CA GLU A 43 9.13 -2.75 -1.49
C GLU A 43 7.86 -2.42 -0.73
N VAL A 44 7.17 -3.44 -0.20
CA VAL A 44 6.00 -3.22 0.64
C VAL A 44 6.41 -2.49 1.92
N GLY A 45 7.49 -2.93 2.54
CA GLY A 45 8.02 -2.27 3.73
C GLY A 45 8.39 -0.83 3.48
N ALA A 46 8.99 -0.54 2.33
CA ALA A 46 9.38 0.81 1.96
C ALA A 46 8.15 1.72 1.82
N VAL A 47 7.08 1.24 1.19
CA VAL A 47 5.84 2.01 1.06
C VAL A 47 5.22 2.27 2.43
N LEU A 48 5.24 1.27 3.32
CA LEU A 48 4.70 1.41 4.67
C LEU A 48 5.50 2.42 5.50
N GLU A 49 6.82 2.43 5.35
CA GLU A 49 7.67 3.41 6.04
C GLU A 49 7.42 4.82 5.51
N GLU A 50 7.26 4.95 4.22
CA GLU A 50 6.95 6.23 3.59
C GLU A 50 5.62 6.78 4.10
N ALA A 51 4.60 5.92 4.18
CA ALA A 51 3.31 6.30 4.74
C ALA A 51 3.43 6.72 6.21
N ALA A 52 4.20 5.98 6.99
CA ALA A 52 4.42 6.29 8.40
C ALA A 52 5.10 7.64 8.58
N SER A 53 5.99 8.01 7.66
CA SER A 53 6.71 9.30 7.73
C SER A 53 5.78 10.51 7.63
N VAL A 54 4.59 10.34 7.09
CA VAL A 54 3.59 11.41 6.98
C VAL A 54 2.36 11.16 7.86
N GLY A 55 2.45 10.21 8.78
CA GLY A 55 1.42 10.02 9.80
C GLY A 55 0.46 8.87 9.56
N ILE A 56 0.63 8.08 8.52
CA ILE A 56 -0.20 6.88 8.28
C ILE A 56 0.53 5.69 8.88
N ASN A 57 0.21 5.36 10.11
CA ASN A 57 0.93 4.35 10.89
C ASN A 57 0.41 2.94 10.68
N ARG A 58 -0.82 2.80 10.22
CA ARG A 58 -1.44 1.50 9.96
C ARG A 58 -2.25 1.53 8.69
N VAL A 59 -2.34 0.37 8.06
CA VAL A 59 -3.04 0.21 6.78
C VAL A 59 -3.94 -1.02 6.89
N ILE A 60 -5.17 -0.90 6.40
CA ILE A 60 -6.04 -2.05 6.23
C ILE A 60 -5.97 -2.45 4.77
N GLN A 61 -5.31 -3.57 4.53
CA GLN A 61 -5.12 -4.13 3.20
C GLN A 61 -6.34 -4.95 2.83
N VAL A 62 -7.03 -4.58 1.76
CA VAL A 62 -8.29 -5.19 1.35
C VAL A 62 -8.09 -6.16 0.18
N GLY A 63 -8.55 -7.40 0.36
CA GLY A 63 -8.59 -8.40 -0.69
C GLY A 63 -10.03 -8.72 -1.07
N TYR A 64 -10.35 -8.66 -2.35
CA TYR A 64 -11.70 -8.90 -2.84
C TYR A 64 -11.81 -10.12 -3.77
N SER A 65 -10.76 -10.92 -3.85
CA SER A 65 -10.75 -12.22 -4.52
C SER A 65 -9.95 -13.20 -3.67
N ALA A 66 -10.04 -14.48 -3.97
CA ALA A 66 -9.29 -15.50 -3.22
C ALA A 66 -7.78 -15.22 -3.28
N GLU A 67 -7.27 -14.89 -4.46
CA GLU A 67 -5.86 -14.60 -4.67
C GLU A 67 -5.40 -13.36 -3.90
N GLN A 68 -6.17 -12.31 -3.98
CA GLN A 68 -5.84 -11.06 -3.28
C GLN A 68 -6.00 -11.20 -1.77
N SER A 69 -6.95 -12.00 -1.32
CA SER A 69 -7.13 -12.27 0.10
C SER A 69 -5.93 -13.02 0.65
N GLU A 70 -5.41 -14.00 -0.10
CA GLU A 70 -4.19 -14.71 0.29
C GLU A 70 -3.00 -13.77 0.36
N TRP A 71 -2.82 -12.92 -0.63
CA TRP A 71 -1.77 -11.91 -0.65
C TRP A 71 -1.89 -11.00 0.58
N SER A 72 -3.12 -10.55 0.88
CA SER A 72 -3.39 -9.64 1.99
C SER A 72 -3.05 -10.28 3.34
N VAL A 73 -3.39 -11.56 3.52
CA VAL A 73 -3.06 -12.28 4.75
C VAL A 73 -1.55 -12.41 4.91
N ARG A 74 -0.84 -12.77 3.85
CA ARG A 74 0.63 -12.87 3.91
C ARG A 74 1.27 -11.52 4.22
N CYS A 75 0.72 -10.46 3.64
CA CYS A 75 1.18 -9.11 3.91
C CYS A 75 1.00 -8.75 5.39
N ALA A 76 -0.17 -9.03 5.94
CA ALA A 76 -0.46 -8.75 7.35
C ALA A 76 0.42 -9.58 8.29
N GLU A 77 0.74 -10.81 7.92
CA GLU A 77 1.61 -11.66 8.72
C GLU A 77 3.06 -11.13 8.74
N LYS A 78 3.56 -10.70 7.59
CA LYS A 78 4.91 -10.16 7.48
C LYS A 78 5.03 -8.81 8.17
N TRP A 79 4.06 -7.93 7.97
CA TRP A 79 4.10 -6.54 8.43
C TRP A 79 3.07 -6.30 9.55
N ASN A 80 3.02 -7.22 10.52
CA ASN A 80 1.93 -7.34 11.48
C ASN A 80 1.76 -6.14 12.42
N THR A 81 2.76 -5.28 12.55
CA THR A 81 2.62 -4.07 13.36
C THR A 81 2.01 -2.91 12.55
N LYS A 82 1.94 -3.04 11.24
CA LYS A 82 1.52 -1.95 10.35
C LYS A 82 0.33 -2.31 9.46
N VAL A 83 0.08 -3.58 9.22
CA VAL A 83 -0.95 -4.03 8.27
C VAL A 83 -1.93 -4.96 8.95
N LEU A 84 -3.22 -4.70 8.70
CA LEU A 84 -4.31 -5.61 9.00
C LEU A 84 -4.92 -6.04 7.66
N ALA A 85 -5.37 -7.28 7.57
CA ALA A 85 -6.01 -7.76 6.36
C ALA A 85 -7.53 -7.79 6.52
N ALA A 86 -8.22 -7.27 5.51
CA ALA A 86 -9.66 -7.42 5.36
C ALA A 86 -9.90 -8.27 4.12
N VAL A 87 -10.52 -9.42 4.29
CA VAL A 87 -10.69 -10.39 3.21
C VAL A 87 -12.16 -10.72 2.98
N ALA A 88 -12.49 -10.97 1.74
CA ALA A 88 -13.84 -11.35 1.36
C ALA A 88 -14.01 -12.88 1.28
#